data_f8dd9f6f3d59a08f288f768f6075bbbd
#
_entry.id   f8dd9f6f3d59a08f288f768f6075bbbd
#
_cell.length_a   1.000
_cell.length_b   1.000
_cell.length_c   1.000
_cell.angle_alpha   90.00
_cell.angle_beta   90.00
_cell.angle_gamma   90.00
#
_symmetry.space_group_name_H-M   'P 1'
#
loop_
_entity.id
_entity.type
_entity.pdbx_description
1 polymer ?
#
loop_
_entity_poly.entity_id
_entity_poly.type
_entity_poly.pdbx_seq_one_letter_code
_entity_poly.pdbx_strand_id
1 'polypeptide(L)'
;MRERTFVAGNAARTAGVTERRVNWERWGILYTRLALGAAFLSGIADRFGLYTGRNVGYGNFAGFVDYAAKVNSFMPTFTIPFLAWAATAAELLFGIGLILGVWPRWVAFGSAVLLALFGVAMAISFGIKSPLDYSVFSASAGAVLLGFYTDRKAVARA
;
A
#
# COMPACT_ATOMS: atom_id res chain seq x y z
N MET A 1 31.70 -6.57 44.53
CA MET A 1 30.97 -7.70 43.93
C MET A 1 29.54 -7.37 43.49
N ARG A 2 28.88 -6.34 44.04
CA ARG A 2 27.48 -5.93 43.72
C ARG A 2 27.32 -5.14 42.41
N GLU A 3 28.32 -4.37 41.95
CA GLU A 3 28.18 -3.57 40.72
C GLU A 3 28.18 -4.39 39.44
N ARG A 4 28.95 -5.49 39.38
CA ARG A 4 28.99 -6.35 38.14
C ARG A 4 27.67 -7.06 37.87
N THR A 5 26.91 -7.43 38.88
CA THR A 5 25.61 -8.07 38.76
C THR A 5 24.51 -7.11 38.26
N PHE A 6 24.60 -5.82 38.66
CA PHE A 6 23.63 -4.81 38.24
C PHE A 6 23.79 -4.44 36.73
N VAL A 7 25.03 -4.32 36.24
CA VAL A 7 25.33 -4.01 34.85
C VAL A 7 24.93 -5.17 33.93
N ALA A 8 25.18 -6.43 34.34
CA ALA A 8 24.78 -7.61 33.56
C ALA A 8 23.25 -7.77 33.45
N GLY A 9 22.51 -7.47 34.53
CA GLY A 9 21.05 -7.51 34.53
C GLY A 9 20.40 -6.45 33.62
N ASN A 10 20.98 -5.26 33.54
CA ASN A 10 20.52 -4.23 32.64
C ASN A 10 20.83 -4.54 31.15
N ALA A 11 21.99 -5.10 30.86
CA ALA A 11 22.37 -5.51 29.49
C ALA A 11 21.45 -6.63 28.97
N ALA A 12 21.11 -7.62 29.81
CA ALA A 12 20.19 -8.69 29.44
C ALA A 12 18.75 -8.18 29.23
N ARG A 13 18.30 -7.19 30.03
CA ARG A 13 16.98 -6.57 29.88
C ARG A 13 16.86 -5.73 28.63
N THR A 14 17.90 -4.97 28.26
CA THR A 14 17.94 -4.18 27.03
C THR A 14 18.03 -5.06 25.79
N ALA A 15 18.76 -6.16 25.82
CA ALA A 15 18.83 -7.14 24.72
C ALA A 15 17.46 -7.79 24.47
N GLY A 16 16.76 -8.23 25.51
CA GLY A 16 15.43 -8.85 25.39
C GLY A 16 14.35 -7.88 24.88
N VAL A 17 14.42 -6.59 25.25
CA VAL A 17 13.50 -5.55 24.76
C VAL A 17 13.77 -5.23 23.27
N THR A 18 15.03 -5.25 22.86
CA THR A 18 15.42 -4.98 21.46
C THR A 18 15.00 -6.12 20.52
N GLU A 19 15.15 -7.37 20.94
CA GLU A 19 14.70 -8.53 20.13
C GLU A 19 13.18 -8.58 19.98
N ARG A 20 12.41 -8.26 21.02
CA ARG A 20 10.94 -8.18 20.91
C ARG A 20 10.49 -7.10 19.94
N ARG A 21 11.11 -5.92 19.94
CA ARG A 21 10.78 -4.83 19.02
C ARG A 21 11.05 -5.22 17.56
N VAL A 22 12.16 -5.88 17.29
CA VAL A 22 12.50 -6.35 15.95
C VAL A 22 11.46 -7.33 15.40
N ASN A 23 10.91 -8.22 16.24
CA ASN A 23 9.87 -9.16 15.81
C ASN A 23 8.55 -8.45 15.45
N TRP A 24 8.08 -7.53 16.28
CA TRP A 24 6.85 -6.77 16.00
C TRP A 24 6.96 -5.89 14.75
N GLU A 25 8.10 -5.25 14.53
CA GLU A 25 8.36 -4.49 13.32
C GLU A 25 8.28 -5.35 12.07
N ARG A 26 8.84 -6.55 12.09
CA ARG A 26 8.78 -7.49 10.95
C ARG A 26 7.34 -7.88 10.61
N TRP A 27 6.55 -8.21 11.62
CA TRP A 27 5.14 -8.55 11.45
C TRP A 27 4.33 -7.36 10.94
N GLY A 28 4.56 -6.17 11.46
CA GLY A 28 3.92 -4.94 10.97
C GLY A 28 4.24 -4.66 9.51
N ILE A 29 5.51 -4.79 9.10
CA ILE A 29 5.93 -4.63 7.71
C ILE A 29 5.26 -5.67 6.81
N LEU A 30 5.27 -6.95 7.22
CA LEU A 30 4.64 -8.02 6.45
C LEU A 30 3.14 -7.80 6.29
N TYR A 31 2.46 -7.48 7.40
CA TYR A 31 1.03 -7.17 7.38
C TYR A 31 0.69 -6.03 6.43
N THR A 32 1.42 -4.90 6.51
CA THR A 32 1.19 -3.74 5.65
C THR A 32 1.40 -4.09 4.17
N ARG A 33 2.45 -4.84 3.84
CA ARG A 33 2.72 -5.30 2.47
C ARG A 33 1.59 -6.19 1.95
N LEU A 34 1.17 -7.17 2.72
CA LEU A 34 0.11 -8.10 2.32
C LEU A 34 -1.23 -7.39 2.19
N ALA A 35 -1.56 -6.49 3.11
CA ALA A 35 -2.80 -5.73 3.08
C ALA A 35 -2.89 -4.81 1.85
N LEU A 36 -1.84 -4.02 1.57
CA LEU A 36 -1.78 -3.15 0.40
C LEU A 36 -1.75 -3.96 -0.91
N GLY A 37 -0.94 -5.02 -0.97
CA GLY A 37 -0.86 -5.89 -2.14
C GLY A 37 -2.18 -6.59 -2.44
N ALA A 38 -2.85 -7.12 -1.42
CA ALA A 38 -4.16 -7.74 -1.54
C ALA A 38 -5.23 -6.73 -2.00
N ALA A 39 -5.20 -5.49 -1.49
CA ALA A 39 -6.13 -4.43 -1.92
C ALA A 39 -5.99 -4.12 -3.41
N PHE A 40 -4.77 -3.95 -3.92
CA PHE A 40 -4.52 -3.75 -5.35
C PHE A 40 -5.00 -4.94 -6.20
N LEU A 41 -4.61 -6.17 -5.83
CA LEU A 41 -4.98 -7.35 -6.59
C LEU A 41 -6.49 -7.63 -6.52
N SER A 42 -7.15 -7.30 -5.42
CA SER A 42 -8.61 -7.37 -5.30
C SER A 42 -9.32 -6.45 -6.29
N GLY A 43 -8.84 -5.21 -6.44
CA GLY A 43 -9.38 -4.28 -7.45
C GLY A 43 -9.23 -4.81 -8.88
N ILE A 44 -8.09 -5.45 -9.17
CA ILE A 44 -7.85 -6.09 -10.49
C ILE A 44 -8.79 -7.29 -10.68
N ALA A 45 -8.91 -8.14 -9.68
CA ALA A 45 -9.81 -9.30 -9.72
C ALA A 45 -11.26 -8.89 -10.05
N ASP A 46 -11.73 -7.79 -9.48
CA ASP A 46 -13.07 -7.24 -9.77
C ASP A 46 -13.19 -6.73 -11.22
N ARG A 47 -12.17 -6.05 -11.74
CA ARG A 47 -12.14 -5.57 -13.14
C ARG A 47 -12.20 -6.68 -14.16
N PHE A 48 -11.71 -7.87 -13.82
CA PHE A 48 -11.73 -9.05 -14.68
C PHE A 48 -12.84 -10.06 -14.35
N GLY A 49 -13.83 -9.64 -13.54
CA GLY A 49 -15.03 -10.44 -13.26
C GLY A 49 -14.80 -11.66 -12.37
N LEU A 50 -13.72 -11.65 -11.55
CA LEU A 50 -13.46 -12.77 -10.62
C LEU A 50 -14.33 -12.72 -9.36
N TYR A 51 -15.01 -11.60 -9.09
CA TYR A 51 -16.00 -11.48 -8.03
C TYR A 51 -17.42 -11.64 -8.57
N THR A 52 -18.29 -12.22 -7.76
CA THR A 52 -19.70 -12.45 -8.08
C THR A 52 -20.62 -12.01 -6.93
N GLY A 53 -21.88 -11.75 -7.26
CA GLY A 53 -22.90 -11.41 -6.27
C GLY A 53 -22.76 -9.99 -5.70
N ARG A 54 -22.86 -9.84 -4.38
CA ARG A 54 -22.85 -8.52 -3.71
C ARG A 54 -21.49 -7.85 -3.62
N ASN A 55 -20.42 -8.57 -3.95
CA ASN A 55 -19.04 -8.09 -3.82
C ASN A 55 -18.49 -7.51 -5.14
N VAL A 56 -19.33 -7.32 -6.14
CA VAL A 56 -18.94 -6.76 -7.44
C VAL A 56 -18.95 -5.24 -7.35
N GLY A 57 -17.81 -4.60 -7.61
CA GLY A 57 -17.70 -3.15 -7.72
C GLY A 57 -17.81 -2.68 -9.17
N TYR A 58 -16.99 -3.25 -10.05
CA TYR A 58 -16.95 -2.89 -11.47
C TYR A 58 -17.58 -3.96 -12.37
N GLY A 59 -17.46 -5.22 -12.00
CA GLY A 59 -17.99 -6.38 -12.71
C GLY A 59 -17.22 -6.78 -13.96
N ASN A 60 -16.63 -5.83 -14.67
CA ASN A 60 -15.78 -6.03 -15.83
C ASN A 60 -14.93 -4.78 -16.11
N PHE A 61 -14.00 -4.89 -17.07
CA PHE A 61 -13.09 -3.80 -17.39
C PHE A 61 -13.80 -2.57 -17.97
N ALA A 62 -14.89 -2.74 -18.72
CA ALA A 62 -15.68 -1.61 -19.23
C ALA A 62 -16.32 -0.82 -18.08
N GLY A 63 -16.90 -1.50 -17.09
CA GLY A 63 -17.41 -0.86 -15.87
C GLY A 63 -16.34 -0.09 -15.08
N PHE A 64 -15.12 -0.62 -15.06
CA PHE A 64 -13.99 0.11 -14.49
C PHE A 64 -13.62 1.37 -15.30
N VAL A 65 -13.63 1.31 -16.64
CA VAL A 65 -13.40 2.49 -17.49
C VAL A 65 -14.47 3.55 -17.24
N ASP A 66 -15.74 3.17 -17.10
CA ASP A 66 -16.83 4.09 -16.77
C ASP A 66 -16.63 4.74 -15.39
N TYR A 67 -16.17 3.98 -14.41
CA TYR A 67 -15.81 4.51 -13.09
C TYR A 67 -14.60 5.45 -13.18
N ALA A 68 -13.57 5.07 -13.93
CA ALA A 68 -12.39 5.90 -14.15
C ALA A 68 -12.75 7.24 -14.80
N ALA A 69 -13.72 7.26 -15.72
CA ALA A 69 -14.24 8.49 -16.33
C ALA A 69 -14.90 9.41 -15.29
N LYS A 70 -15.64 8.83 -14.33
CA LYS A 70 -16.26 9.61 -13.25
C LYS A 70 -15.22 10.17 -12.28
N VAL A 71 -14.21 9.38 -11.90
CA VAL A 71 -13.13 9.80 -11.00
C VAL A 71 -12.23 10.84 -11.63
N ASN A 72 -12.05 10.80 -12.95
CA ASN A 72 -11.22 11.74 -13.70
C ASN A 72 -12.08 12.67 -14.59
N SER A 73 -13.22 13.14 -14.07
CA SER A 73 -14.18 13.99 -14.79
C SER A 73 -13.58 15.30 -15.33
N PHE A 74 -12.45 15.72 -14.80
CA PHE A 74 -11.67 16.88 -15.23
C PHE A 74 -10.71 16.60 -16.41
N MET A 75 -10.57 15.32 -16.81
CA MET A 75 -9.69 14.91 -17.91
C MET A 75 -10.47 14.75 -19.22
N PRO A 76 -9.83 14.97 -20.38
CA PRO A 76 -10.44 14.67 -21.68
C PRO A 76 -10.83 13.20 -21.81
N THR A 77 -12.02 12.91 -22.32
CA THR A 77 -12.59 11.54 -22.37
C THR A 77 -11.72 10.55 -23.14
N PHE A 78 -11.00 11.00 -24.18
CA PHE A 78 -10.11 10.13 -24.95
C PHE A 78 -8.90 9.61 -24.15
N THR A 79 -8.54 10.25 -23.03
CA THR A 79 -7.44 9.81 -22.16
C THR A 79 -7.85 8.71 -21.18
N ILE A 80 -9.14 8.56 -20.93
CA ILE A 80 -9.67 7.66 -19.89
C ILE A 80 -9.27 6.19 -20.09
N PRO A 81 -9.41 5.61 -21.32
CA PRO A 81 -8.99 4.22 -21.52
C PRO A 81 -7.50 3.99 -21.24
N PHE A 82 -6.66 4.95 -21.63
CA PHE A 82 -5.22 4.90 -21.34
C PHE A 82 -4.96 4.96 -19.83
N LEU A 83 -5.61 5.89 -19.11
CA LEU A 83 -5.48 5.99 -17.65
C LEU A 83 -5.95 4.72 -16.92
N ALA A 84 -7.04 4.11 -17.38
CA ALA A 84 -7.56 2.87 -16.82
C ALA A 84 -6.57 1.71 -16.99
N TRP A 85 -5.96 1.56 -18.15
CA TRP A 85 -4.93 0.55 -18.39
C TRP A 85 -3.64 0.84 -17.61
N ALA A 86 -3.19 2.10 -17.57
CA ALA A 86 -2.02 2.50 -16.83
C ALA A 86 -2.19 2.24 -15.33
N ALA A 87 -3.34 2.59 -14.76
CA ALA A 87 -3.69 2.30 -13.37
C ALA A 87 -3.68 0.80 -13.10
N THR A 88 -4.32 0.00 -13.96
CA THR A 88 -4.38 -1.47 -13.83
C THR A 88 -3.00 -2.10 -13.87
N ALA A 89 -2.14 -1.66 -14.80
CA ALA A 89 -0.76 -2.15 -14.89
C ALA A 89 0.07 -1.76 -13.65
N ALA A 90 -0.04 -0.52 -13.18
CA ALA A 90 0.65 -0.06 -11.98
C ALA A 90 0.20 -0.82 -10.73
N GLU A 91 -1.10 -0.99 -10.53
CA GLU A 91 -1.64 -1.77 -9.40
C GLU A 91 -1.20 -3.24 -9.46
N LEU A 92 -1.16 -3.86 -10.65
CA LEU A 92 -0.68 -5.23 -10.80
C LEU A 92 0.78 -5.35 -10.41
N LEU A 93 1.64 -4.47 -10.94
CA LEU A 93 3.07 -4.47 -10.64
C LEU A 93 3.34 -4.21 -9.16
N PHE A 94 2.68 -3.21 -8.59
CA PHE A 94 2.87 -2.87 -7.18
C PHE A 94 2.25 -3.90 -6.26
N GLY A 95 1.06 -4.44 -6.58
CA GLY A 95 0.41 -5.49 -5.81
C GLY A 95 1.27 -6.75 -5.69
N ILE A 96 1.76 -7.25 -6.82
CA ILE A 96 2.68 -8.41 -6.87
C ILE A 96 3.99 -8.07 -6.17
N GLY A 97 4.58 -6.90 -6.45
CA GLY A 97 5.85 -6.46 -5.87
C GLY A 97 5.79 -6.34 -4.35
N LEU A 98 4.68 -5.83 -3.78
CA LEU A 98 4.44 -5.79 -2.34
C LEU A 98 4.36 -7.18 -1.73
N ILE A 99 3.59 -8.10 -2.32
CA ILE A 99 3.44 -9.46 -1.80
C ILE A 99 4.76 -10.21 -1.85
N LEU A 100 5.44 -10.22 -2.99
CA LEU A 100 6.72 -10.93 -3.16
C LEU A 100 7.89 -10.23 -2.45
N GLY A 101 7.78 -8.93 -2.18
CA GLY A 101 8.85 -8.14 -1.56
C GLY A 101 10.00 -7.83 -2.50
N VAL A 102 9.71 -7.73 -3.78
CA VAL A 102 10.69 -7.32 -4.80
C VAL A 102 10.85 -5.80 -4.74
N TRP A 103 12.08 -5.33 -4.66
CA TRP A 103 12.42 -3.90 -4.54
C TRP A 103 11.52 -3.12 -3.55
N PRO A 104 11.41 -3.58 -2.29
CA PRO A 104 10.31 -3.20 -1.39
C PRO A 104 10.21 -1.70 -1.16
N ARG A 105 11.33 -0.97 -1.18
CA ARG A 105 11.37 0.49 -1.04
C ARG A 105 10.69 1.20 -2.21
N TRP A 106 11.11 0.87 -3.44
CA TRP A 106 10.62 1.54 -4.64
C TRP A 106 9.16 1.20 -4.91
N VAL A 107 8.80 -0.06 -4.71
CA VAL A 107 7.41 -0.52 -4.83
C VAL A 107 6.52 0.16 -3.80
N ALA A 108 6.98 0.32 -2.55
CA ALA A 108 6.21 1.00 -1.52
C ALA A 108 6.00 2.49 -1.84
N PHE A 109 7.04 3.22 -2.26
CA PHE A 109 6.87 4.63 -2.66
C PHE A 109 6.04 4.77 -3.93
N GLY A 110 6.20 3.90 -4.92
CA GLY A 110 5.33 3.88 -6.11
C GLY A 110 3.86 3.65 -5.75
N SER A 111 3.59 2.71 -4.85
CA SER A 111 2.24 2.47 -4.31
C SER A 111 1.67 3.70 -3.60
N ALA A 112 2.50 4.38 -2.80
CA ALA A 112 2.09 5.59 -2.10
C ALA A 112 1.70 6.71 -3.07
N VAL A 113 2.50 6.94 -4.10
CA VAL A 113 2.21 7.94 -5.14
C VAL A 113 0.93 7.58 -5.90
N LEU A 114 0.78 6.32 -6.32
CA LEU A 114 -0.42 5.87 -7.03
C LEU A 114 -1.69 6.09 -6.20
N LEU A 115 -1.67 5.69 -4.92
CA LEU A 115 -2.79 5.90 -4.01
C LEU A 115 -3.07 7.40 -3.77
N ALA A 116 -2.03 8.22 -3.61
CA ALA A 116 -2.20 9.67 -3.48
C ALA A 116 -2.87 10.27 -4.72
N LEU A 117 -2.46 9.86 -5.92
CA LEU A 117 -3.09 10.30 -7.18
C LEU A 117 -4.56 9.89 -7.25
N PHE A 118 -4.91 8.66 -6.85
CA PHE A 118 -6.31 8.23 -6.76
C PHE A 118 -7.10 9.06 -5.76
N GLY A 119 -6.54 9.29 -4.57
CA GLY A 119 -7.17 10.12 -3.56
C GLY A 119 -7.43 11.56 -4.03
N VAL A 120 -6.46 12.16 -4.71
CA VAL A 120 -6.60 13.52 -5.28
C VAL A 120 -7.65 13.55 -6.39
N ALA A 121 -7.63 12.60 -7.33
CA ALA A 121 -8.62 12.50 -8.39
C ALA A 121 -10.05 12.35 -7.83
N MET A 122 -10.23 11.48 -6.83
CA MET A 122 -11.51 11.31 -6.12
C MET A 122 -11.93 12.60 -5.40
N ALA A 123 -10.98 13.31 -4.75
CA ALA A 123 -11.28 14.55 -4.05
C ALA A 123 -11.76 15.65 -5.01
N ILE A 124 -11.16 15.75 -6.18
CA ILE A 124 -11.55 16.73 -7.22
C ILE A 124 -12.93 16.40 -7.79
N SER A 125 -13.19 15.13 -8.10
CA SER A 125 -14.42 14.72 -8.82
C SER A 125 -15.62 14.48 -7.92
N PHE A 126 -15.41 13.98 -6.70
CA PHE A 126 -16.49 13.59 -5.76
C PHE A 126 -16.46 14.36 -4.44
N GLY A 127 -15.50 15.27 -4.27
CA GLY A 127 -15.25 15.96 -3.00
C GLY A 127 -14.39 15.14 -2.02
N ILE A 128 -13.78 15.87 -1.07
CA ILE A 128 -12.78 15.33 -0.13
C ILE A 128 -13.31 14.17 0.74
N LYS A 129 -14.61 14.11 0.97
CA LYS A 129 -15.22 13.05 1.77
C LYS A 129 -14.99 11.67 1.14
N SER A 130 -15.05 11.55 -0.18
CA SER A 130 -14.93 10.29 -0.90
C SER A 130 -13.60 9.57 -0.61
N PRO A 131 -12.41 10.15 -0.85
CA PRO A 131 -11.15 9.46 -0.56
C PRO A 131 -10.92 9.21 0.95
N LEU A 132 -11.56 9.98 1.83
CA LEU A 132 -11.50 9.75 3.27
C LEU A 132 -12.34 8.53 3.68
N ASP A 133 -13.56 8.38 3.17
CA ASP A 133 -14.43 7.22 3.42
C ASP A 133 -13.78 5.91 2.94
N TYR A 134 -13.07 5.94 1.80
CA TYR A 134 -12.34 4.79 1.28
C TYR A 134 -10.93 4.63 1.86
N SER A 135 -10.53 5.49 2.81
CA SER A 135 -9.21 5.43 3.47
C SER A 135 -8.01 5.46 2.52
N VAL A 136 -8.15 6.07 1.34
CA VAL A 136 -7.12 6.06 0.29
C VAL A 136 -5.85 6.78 0.77
N PHE A 137 -5.99 7.93 1.44
CA PHE A 137 -4.85 8.66 1.99
C PHE A 137 -4.18 7.91 3.16
N SER A 138 -4.95 7.18 3.97
CA SER A 138 -4.39 6.33 5.04
C SER A 138 -3.56 5.20 4.46
N ALA A 139 -4.03 4.56 3.39
CA ALA A 139 -3.30 3.53 2.67
C ALA A 139 -2.01 4.09 2.03
N SER A 140 -2.08 5.28 1.41
CA SER A 140 -0.92 6.00 0.88
C SER A 140 0.12 6.29 1.99
N ALA A 141 -0.31 6.81 3.14
CA ALA A 141 0.56 7.06 4.28
C ALA A 141 1.23 5.77 4.81
N GLY A 142 0.47 4.67 4.89
CA GLY A 142 1.01 3.35 5.24
C GLY A 142 2.09 2.88 4.26
N ALA A 143 1.90 3.11 2.97
CA ALA A 143 2.89 2.78 1.93
C ALA A 143 4.15 3.66 2.04
N VAL A 144 4.02 4.96 2.36
CA VAL A 144 5.17 5.85 2.64
C VAL A 144 5.98 5.33 3.82
N LEU A 145 5.32 5.03 4.94
CA LEU A 145 5.99 4.48 6.13
C LEU A 145 6.71 3.18 5.80
N LEU A 146 6.06 2.28 5.04
CA LEU A 146 6.67 1.04 4.58
C LEU A 146 7.96 1.28 3.79
N GLY A 147 7.97 2.27 2.89
CA GLY A 147 9.15 2.67 2.12
C GLY A 147 10.32 3.07 2.99
N PHE A 148 10.09 3.91 4.01
CA PHE A 148 11.13 4.33 4.95
C PHE A 148 11.63 3.20 5.84
N TYR A 149 10.76 2.31 6.32
CA TYR A 149 11.17 1.19 7.16
C TYR A 149 12.02 0.15 6.42
N THR A 150 11.74 -0.07 5.14
CA THR A 150 12.52 -1.00 4.32
C THR A 150 13.91 -0.46 3.98
N ASP A 151 14.07 0.86 3.89
CA ASP A 151 15.37 1.52 3.66
C ASP A 151 16.32 1.38 4.85
N ARG A 152 15.83 1.64 6.07
CA ARG A 152 16.64 1.53 7.29
C ARG A 152 17.28 0.14 7.48
N LYS A 153 16.61 -0.92 7.03
CA LYS A 153 17.16 -2.29 7.11
C LYS A 153 18.21 -2.58 6.03
N ALA A 154 18.15 -1.93 4.90
CA ALA A 154 19.20 -2.02 3.87
C ALA A 154 20.48 -1.35 4.34
N VAL A 155 20.39 -0.17 4.95
CA VAL A 155 21.55 0.59 5.50
C VAL A 155 22.16 -0.11 6.71
N ALA A 156 21.39 -0.76 7.56
CA ALA A 156 21.89 -1.47 8.73
C ALA A 156 22.60 -2.80 8.41
N ARG A 157 22.59 -3.26 7.16
CA ARG A 157 23.23 -4.48 6.66
C ARG A 157 24.45 -4.21 5.75
N ALA A 158 24.70 -2.96 5.40
CA ALA A 158 25.87 -2.50 4.65
C ALA A 158 27.00 -2.06 5.58
#